data_2378782ce978b572217c59538348f8eb
#
_entry.id   2378782ce978b572217c59538348f8eb
#
_cell.length_a   1.000
_cell.length_b   1.000
_cell.length_c   1.000
_cell.angle_alpha   90.00
_cell.angle_beta   90.00
_cell.angle_gamma   90.00
#
_symmetry.space_group_name_H-M   'P 1'
#
loop_
_entity.id
_entity.type
_entity.pdbx_description
1 polymer ?
#
loop_
_entity_poly.entity_id
_entity_poly.type
_entity_poly.pdbx_seq_one_letter_code
_entity_poly.pdbx_strand_id
1 'polypeptide(L)'
;MSTANVKANSMGTPEDPPKVSNFLRQIIESDLAHGTYAQRKWAGTPGDAAHHASGNPDPAKIRTRFPPEPNGYLHVGHAKSICLNFGLARDYGGVCHMRFDDTNPEKEDTEYVNSILDAVKWLGFNWDAHGTSHLYQASDYFDFMYRAAEFLVQAGLAYVDEQSAEDMRLHRGDFNTPGKDSPFRARTPAQNLSRFREMRDGKLADGAAVLRAKIDMASPNINMRDPAIYRIRRATHHNTGDAWCIYPMYTFAHPIEDALEQITHSICTLEFEDQRPFYDWLMARLCESHTLTDGSLLPALLAHPSPKQYEFARLNLTYVVTSKRKLAQLVNEGKVSGWDDPRMPTIVGLRRRGYTPESLQLFADRIGVTKSDSWIDYSTLEGCLRDDLDPKAVRAMAVLDPVQLTISNWDEVMGVGALDNCLAPVHPHHPELGQRHFKFGKSLWIERSDYEETPPKGFFRLFPGNKVRLKYGYVIECTGAIKDAKGHVTEVLAQLIPDTKSGTPGSDSVKVKGVMTWVAQADAVAAEVRLYDRLFNEANPDAGGKDFLSCLNPDSLKVIQAYVEPALASSSPDAKFQFERHGYFVADRLDYACDKPVFNRCTGLKDTWSK
;
A
#
# COMPACT_ATOMS: atom_id res chain seq x y z
N MET A 1 -50.92 -0.85 44.23
CA MET A 1 -50.18 -1.75 43.34
C MET A 1 -49.76 -0.94 42.13
N SER A 2 -48.55 -0.50 42.15
CA SER A 2 -48.01 0.34 41.06
C SER A 2 -46.90 -0.48 40.38
N THR A 3 -47.10 -0.79 39.12
CA THR A 3 -46.15 -1.50 38.28
C THR A 3 -45.20 -0.52 37.64
N ALA A 4 -43.93 -0.54 38.06
CA ALA A 4 -42.85 0.23 37.46
C ALA A 4 -42.39 -0.42 36.16
N ASN A 5 -42.52 0.29 35.05
CA ASN A 5 -41.96 -0.05 33.74
C ASN A 5 -40.44 0.23 33.71
N VAL A 6 -39.66 -0.82 33.68
CA VAL A 6 -38.21 -0.71 33.44
C VAL A 6 -38.00 -0.62 31.93
N LYS A 7 -37.62 0.55 31.44
CA LYS A 7 -37.09 0.73 30.06
C LYS A 7 -35.73 0.10 29.95
N ALA A 8 -35.59 -0.93 29.13
CA ALA A 8 -34.30 -1.45 28.69
C ALA A 8 -33.59 -0.40 27.83
N ASN A 9 -32.45 0.12 28.31
CA ASN A 9 -31.52 0.90 27.53
C ASN A 9 -30.81 -0.04 26.54
N SER A 10 -31.11 0.07 25.27
CA SER A 10 -30.29 -0.49 24.20
C SER A 10 -28.99 0.29 24.15
N MET A 11 -27.88 -0.33 24.56
CA MET A 11 -26.55 0.18 24.27
C MET A 11 -26.37 0.19 22.74
N GLY A 12 -26.38 1.39 22.15
CA GLY A 12 -25.98 1.60 20.77
C GLY A 12 -24.50 1.23 20.62
N THR A 13 -24.19 0.52 19.57
CA THR A 13 -22.81 0.36 19.09
C THR A 13 -22.17 1.76 18.95
N PRO A 14 -20.89 1.93 19.33
CA PRO A 14 -20.20 3.21 19.12
C PRO A 14 -20.26 3.54 17.62
N GLU A 15 -20.87 4.66 17.25
CA GLU A 15 -20.77 5.18 15.89
C GLU A 15 -19.30 5.54 15.64
N ASP A 16 -18.76 5.02 14.53
CA ASP A 16 -17.44 5.42 14.05
C ASP A 16 -17.38 6.96 13.94
N PRO A 17 -16.26 7.59 14.34
CA PRO A 17 -16.14 9.03 14.23
C PRO A 17 -16.38 9.48 12.78
N PRO A 18 -17.07 10.61 12.54
CA PRO A 18 -17.38 11.06 11.21
C PRO A 18 -16.10 11.22 10.38
N LYS A 19 -16.02 10.52 9.26
CA LYS A 19 -14.89 10.60 8.35
C LYS A 19 -14.77 12.00 7.78
N VAL A 20 -13.53 12.48 7.66
CA VAL A 20 -13.25 13.80 7.08
C VAL A 20 -13.78 13.85 5.65
N SER A 21 -14.64 14.84 5.35
CA SER A 21 -15.18 15.04 4.00
C SER A 21 -14.09 15.49 3.03
N ASN A 22 -14.22 15.10 1.77
CA ASN A 22 -13.40 15.56 0.66
C ASN A 22 -14.27 15.75 -0.59
N PHE A 23 -13.69 16.31 -1.66
CA PHE A 23 -14.45 16.63 -2.87
C PHE A 23 -15.10 15.41 -3.54
N LEU A 24 -14.48 14.20 -3.48
CA LEU A 24 -15.10 12.97 -4.03
C LEU A 24 -16.31 12.55 -3.21
N ARG A 25 -16.24 12.63 -1.89
CA ARG A 25 -17.39 12.36 -1.02
C ARG A 25 -18.54 13.34 -1.30
N GLN A 26 -18.24 14.63 -1.46
CA GLN A 26 -19.24 15.65 -1.80
C GLN A 26 -19.91 15.37 -3.15
N ILE A 27 -19.14 14.94 -4.16
CA ILE A 27 -19.68 14.54 -5.47
C ILE A 27 -20.61 13.33 -5.33
N ILE A 28 -20.16 12.28 -4.65
CA ILE A 28 -20.99 11.07 -4.42
C ILE A 28 -22.26 11.41 -3.66
N GLU A 29 -22.16 12.18 -2.59
CA GLU A 29 -23.31 12.60 -1.78
C GLU A 29 -24.30 13.43 -2.60
N SER A 30 -23.81 14.32 -3.45
CA SER A 30 -24.62 15.11 -4.39
C SER A 30 -25.34 14.19 -5.41
N ASP A 31 -24.62 13.25 -6.01
CA ASP A 31 -25.20 12.33 -6.98
C ASP A 31 -26.25 11.41 -6.36
N LEU A 32 -26.02 10.95 -5.13
CA LEU A 32 -26.99 10.16 -4.38
C LEU A 32 -28.23 10.99 -4.04
N ALA A 33 -28.07 12.25 -3.62
CA ALA A 33 -29.18 13.13 -3.28
C ALA A 33 -30.05 13.49 -4.51
N HIS A 34 -29.44 13.65 -5.68
CA HIS A 34 -30.14 13.92 -6.94
C HIS A 34 -30.65 12.65 -7.62
N GLY A 35 -30.27 11.47 -7.15
CA GLY A 35 -30.66 10.20 -7.80
C GLY A 35 -30.03 10.01 -9.16
N THR A 36 -28.85 10.59 -9.44
CA THR A 36 -28.17 10.57 -10.74
C THR A 36 -28.09 9.17 -11.34
N TYR A 37 -27.84 8.16 -10.51
CA TYR A 37 -27.70 6.76 -10.91
C TYR A 37 -28.83 5.85 -10.39
N ALA A 38 -29.93 6.40 -9.88
CA ALA A 38 -30.98 5.64 -9.19
C ALA A 38 -31.76 4.68 -10.13
N GLN A 39 -31.83 4.99 -11.42
CA GLN A 39 -32.55 4.17 -12.42
C GLN A 39 -31.66 3.10 -13.07
N ARG A 40 -30.40 2.96 -12.65
CA ARG A 40 -29.46 2.01 -13.20
C ARG A 40 -29.88 0.58 -12.96
N LYS A 41 -29.69 -0.27 -13.95
CA LYS A 41 -29.93 -1.70 -13.87
C LYS A 41 -28.62 -2.48 -13.95
N TRP A 42 -28.59 -3.63 -13.31
CA TRP A 42 -27.48 -4.56 -13.35
C TRP A 42 -27.97 -5.96 -13.72
N ALA A 43 -27.44 -6.53 -14.80
CA ALA A 43 -27.84 -7.85 -15.30
C ALA A 43 -26.99 -9.01 -14.73
N GLY A 44 -26.22 -8.76 -13.68
CA GLY A 44 -25.37 -9.78 -13.02
C GLY A 44 -23.95 -9.85 -13.56
N THR A 45 -23.72 -9.42 -14.80
CA THR A 45 -22.42 -9.40 -15.48
C THR A 45 -22.23 -8.10 -16.25
N PRO A 46 -21.00 -7.72 -16.61
CA PRO A 46 -20.75 -6.61 -17.53
C PRO A 46 -21.40 -6.82 -18.91
N GLY A 47 -21.82 -5.74 -19.55
CA GLY A 47 -22.42 -5.80 -20.86
C GLY A 47 -22.89 -4.45 -21.40
N ASP A 48 -23.49 -4.45 -22.59
CA ASP A 48 -23.97 -3.27 -23.28
C ASP A 48 -25.35 -2.78 -22.77
N ALA A 49 -25.87 -1.73 -23.38
CA ALA A 49 -27.18 -1.17 -23.01
C ALA A 49 -28.30 -2.20 -23.05
N ALA A 50 -28.34 -3.05 -24.07
CA ALA A 50 -29.37 -4.07 -24.24
C ALA A 50 -29.26 -5.15 -23.14
N HIS A 51 -28.05 -5.56 -22.79
CA HIS A 51 -27.78 -6.50 -21.72
C HIS A 51 -28.32 -5.98 -20.39
N HIS A 52 -27.90 -4.77 -19.98
CA HIS A 52 -28.33 -4.19 -18.69
C HIS A 52 -29.83 -3.84 -18.66
N ALA A 53 -30.45 -3.51 -19.78
CA ALA A 53 -31.90 -3.27 -19.85
C ALA A 53 -32.74 -4.47 -19.38
N SER A 54 -32.23 -5.70 -19.53
CA SER A 54 -32.86 -6.95 -19.08
C SER A 54 -32.65 -7.22 -17.56
N GLY A 55 -31.76 -6.48 -16.91
CA GLY A 55 -31.40 -6.67 -15.51
C GLY A 55 -32.39 -6.09 -14.53
N ASN A 56 -32.17 -6.40 -13.25
CA ASN A 56 -32.89 -5.81 -12.13
C ASN A 56 -32.33 -4.42 -11.77
N PRO A 57 -33.06 -3.59 -10.99
CA PRO A 57 -32.48 -2.40 -10.39
C PRO A 57 -31.15 -2.74 -9.69
N ASP A 58 -30.13 -1.93 -9.92
CA ASP A 58 -28.81 -2.19 -9.36
C ASP A 58 -28.83 -2.07 -7.83
N PRO A 59 -28.47 -3.13 -7.07
CA PRO A 59 -28.44 -3.07 -5.63
C PRO A 59 -27.29 -2.17 -5.10
N ALA A 60 -26.25 -1.94 -5.90
CA ALA A 60 -25.13 -1.07 -5.52
C ALA A 60 -25.48 0.39 -5.78
N LYS A 61 -25.44 1.23 -4.73
CA LYS A 61 -25.73 2.68 -4.87
C LYS A 61 -24.71 3.38 -5.75
N ILE A 62 -23.44 3.00 -5.63
CA ILE A 62 -22.33 3.45 -6.47
C ILE A 62 -21.49 2.27 -6.90
N ARG A 63 -20.77 2.41 -8.01
CA ARG A 63 -19.75 1.47 -8.44
C ARG A 63 -18.47 2.24 -8.73
N THR A 64 -17.38 1.80 -8.11
CA THR A 64 -16.01 2.24 -8.36
C THR A 64 -15.19 1.07 -8.89
N ARG A 65 -13.92 1.29 -9.22
CA ARG A 65 -13.02 0.21 -9.63
C ARG A 65 -11.57 0.54 -9.27
N PHE A 66 -10.79 -0.51 -9.10
CA PHE A 66 -9.33 -0.46 -9.02
C PHE A 66 -8.76 -1.27 -10.20
N PRO A 67 -8.21 -0.60 -11.26
CA PRO A 67 -7.82 -1.25 -12.49
C PRO A 67 -6.28 -1.27 -12.67
N PRO A 68 -5.52 -2.09 -11.91
CA PRO A 68 -4.08 -2.15 -12.08
C PRO A 68 -3.68 -2.91 -13.36
N GLU A 69 -2.58 -2.49 -14.01
CA GLU A 69 -1.89 -3.32 -14.98
C GLU A 69 -1.18 -4.48 -14.24
N PRO A 70 -1.33 -5.76 -14.67
CA PRO A 70 -0.70 -6.91 -14.02
C PRO A 70 0.77 -7.07 -14.44
N ASN A 71 1.57 -6.05 -14.27
CA ASN A 71 2.93 -5.93 -14.78
C ASN A 71 3.97 -5.59 -13.70
N GLY A 72 3.64 -5.73 -12.40
CA GLY A 72 4.54 -5.50 -11.25
C GLY A 72 3.85 -5.53 -9.90
N TYR A 73 4.67 -5.54 -8.87
CA TYR A 73 4.21 -5.46 -7.48
C TYR A 73 3.62 -4.08 -7.16
N LEU A 74 2.53 -4.07 -6.40
CA LEU A 74 1.91 -2.84 -5.91
C LEU A 74 2.78 -2.18 -4.84
N HIS A 75 2.76 -0.85 -4.80
CA HIS A 75 3.47 -0.04 -3.80
C HIS A 75 2.50 0.82 -2.98
N VAL A 76 3.02 1.57 -2.01
CA VAL A 76 2.25 2.42 -1.09
C VAL A 76 1.30 3.40 -1.79
N GLY A 77 1.65 3.90 -2.98
CA GLY A 77 0.75 4.74 -3.79
C GLY A 77 -0.50 4.00 -4.26
N HIS A 78 -0.36 2.72 -4.64
CA HIS A 78 -1.49 1.86 -4.97
C HIS A 78 -2.34 1.54 -3.73
N ALA A 79 -1.72 1.38 -2.54
CA ALA A 79 -2.46 1.19 -1.30
C ALA A 79 -3.41 2.37 -1.03
N LYS A 80 -2.97 3.62 -1.26
CA LYS A 80 -3.84 4.82 -1.19
C LYS A 80 -5.02 4.70 -2.16
N SER A 81 -4.79 4.32 -3.41
CA SER A 81 -5.84 4.17 -4.42
C SER A 81 -6.83 3.06 -4.08
N ILE A 82 -6.35 1.91 -3.57
CA ILE A 82 -7.18 0.80 -3.10
C ILE A 82 -8.07 1.28 -1.94
N CYS A 83 -7.47 1.87 -0.90
CA CYS A 83 -8.21 2.38 0.26
C CYS A 83 -9.28 3.40 -0.15
N LEU A 84 -8.98 4.25 -1.14
CA LEU A 84 -9.92 5.24 -1.66
C LEU A 84 -11.09 4.58 -2.40
N ASN A 85 -10.82 3.77 -3.43
CA ASN A 85 -11.87 3.22 -4.29
C ASN A 85 -12.76 2.21 -3.54
N PHE A 86 -12.16 1.25 -2.84
CA PHE A 86 -12.90 0.28 -2.03
C PHE A 86 -13.54 0.92 -0.80
N GLY A 87 -12.87 1.88 -0.18
CA GLY A 87 -13.39 2.61 0.97
C GLY A 87 -14.63 3.43 0.64
N LEU A 88 -14.64 4.15 -0.47
CA LEU A 88 -15.82 4.90 -0.93
C LEU A 88 -16.98 3.96 -1.26
N ALA A 89 -16.73 2.86 -1.97
CA ALA A 89 -17.77 1.87 -2.25
C ALA A 89 -18.39 1.33 -0.95
N ARG A 90 -17.58 0.91 0.01
CA ARG A 90 -18.01 0.44 1.32
C ARG A 90 -18.84 1.49 2.06
N ASP A 91 -18.36 2.72 2.13
CA ASP A 91 -18.95 3.79 2.95
C ASP A 91 -20.30 4.26 2.40
N TYR A 92 -20.54 4.13 1.10
CA TYR A 92 -21.78 4.56 0.43
C TYR A 92 -22.67 3.41 -0.06
N GLY A 93 -22.45 2.18 0.43
CA GLY A 93 -23.30 1.02 0.07
C GLY A 93 -23.17 0.66 -1.41
N GLY A 94 -21.97 0.76 -1.92
CA GLY A 94 -21.62 0.43 -3.30
C GLY A 94 -20.78 -0.83 -3.43
N VAL A 95 -20.23 -1.03 -4.62
CA VAL A 95 -19.32 -2.11 -4.98
C VAL A 95 -18.08 -1.53 -5.65
N CYS A 96 -16.90 -2.03 -5.29
CA CYS A 96 -15.67 -1.73 -6.02
C CYS A 96 -15.26 -2.94 -6.86
N HIS A 97 -15.11 -2.73 -8.15
CA HIS A 97 -14.66 -3.77 -9.07
C HIS A 97 -13.12 -3.88 -9.03
N MET A 98 -12.63 -5.10 -9.07
CA MET A 98 -11.24 -5.41 -9.37
C MET A 98 -11.14 -5.70 -10.86
N ARG A 99 -10.41 -4.89 -11.62
CA ARG A 99 -10.24 -5.09 -13.06
C ARG A 99 -8.79 -5.02 -13.45
N PHE A 100 -8.27 -6.07 -14.05
CA PHE A 100 -6.93 -6.02 -14.64
C PHE A 100 -6.98 -5.31 -16.00
N ASP A 101 -6.17 -4.25 -16.14
CA ASP A 101 -5.93 -3.63 -17.43
C ASP A 101 -4.85 -4.43 -18.17
N ASP A 102 -5.30 -5.45 -18.86
CA ASP A 102 -4.49 -6.35 -19.69
C ASP A 102 -4.58 -6.03 -21.19
N THR A 103 -4.66 -4.74 -21.53
CA THR A 103 -4.70 -4.27 -22.93
C THR A 103 -3.37 -4.40 -23.66
N ASN A 104 -2.26 -4.61 -22.96
CA ASN A 104 -0.93 -4.72 -23.55
C ASN A 104 -0.39 -6.16 -23.51
N PRO A 105 -0.30 -6.88 -24.64
CA PRO A 105 0.02 -8.30 -24.67
C PRO A 105 1.43 -8.68 -24.21
N GLU A 106 2.36 -7.72 -24.06
CA GLU A 106 3.79 -8.02 -23.89
C GLU A 106 4.30 -7.98 -22.44
N LYS A 107 3.47 -7.63 -21.45
CA LYS A 107 4.00 -7.24 -20.14
C LYS A 107 3.37 -7.94 -18.94
N GLU A 108 2.61 -8.99 -19.14
CA GLU A 108 1.76 -9.51 -18.08
C GLU A 108 2.25 -10.86 -17.57
N ASP A 109 2.25 -11.02 -16.25
CA ASP A 109 2.68 -12.22 -15.56
C ASP A 109 1.68 -12.62 -14.47
N THR A 110 1.37 -13.92 -14.42
CA THR A 110 0.47 -14.53 -13.42
C THR A 110 0.96 -14.28 -11.98
N GLU A 111 2.27 -14.18 -11.77
CA GLU A 111 2.84 -13.83 -10.47
C GLU A 111 2.32 -12.47 -9.97
N TYR A 112 2.30 -11.48 -10.85
CA TYR A 112 1.81 -10.14 -10.49
C TYR A 112 0.32 -10.11 -10.25
N VAL A 113 -0.47 -10.85 -11.05
CA VAL A 113 -1.92 -11.00 -10.82
C VAL A 113 -2.18 -11.52 -9.41
N ASN A 114 -1.54 -12.62 -9.01
CA ASN A 114 -1.72 -13.22 -7.69
C ASN A 114 -1.26 -12.28 -6.57
N SER A 115 -0.13 -11.59 -6.73
CA SER A 115 0.37 -10.62 -5.76
C SER A 115 -0.58 -9.43 -5.57
N ILE A 116 -1.18 -8.94 -6.65
CA ILE A 116 -2.15 -7.84 -6.62
C ILE A 116 -3.42 -8.24 -5.88
N LEU A 117 -3.96 -9.42 -6.19
CA LEU A 117 -5.15 -9.95 -5.51
C LEU A 117 -4.90 -10.18 -4.01
N ASP A 118 -3.74 -10.76 -3.65
CA ASP A 118 -3.34 -10.93 -2.24
C ASP A 118 -3.22 -9.57 -1.53
N ALA A 119 -2.62 -8.57 -2.16
CA ALA A 119 -2.45 -7.23 -1.59
C ALA A 119 -3.79 -6.56 -1.29
N VAL A 120 -4.78 -6.63 -2.19
CA VAL A 120 -6.13 -6.06 -1.96
C VAL A 120 -6.82 -6.77 -0.81
N LYS A 121 -6.78 -8.11 -0.77
CA LYS A 121 -7.36 -8.91 0.33
C LYS A 121 -6.67 -8.63 1.65
N TRP A 122 -5.33 -8.57 1.64
CA TRP A 122 -4.57 -8.27 2.84
C TRP A 122 -4.89 -6.86 3.40
N LEU A 123 -5.13 -5.88 2.53
CA LEU A 123 -5.59 -4.55 2.95
C LEU A 123 -7.02 -4.55 3.53
N GLY A 124 -7.69 -5.69 3.62
CA GLY A 124 -9.03 -5.83 4.21
C GLY A 124 -10.17 -5.55 3.24
N PHE A 125 -9.91 -5.56 1.94
CA PHE A 125 -10.92 -5.32 0.91
C PHE A 125 -11.24 -6.58 0.10
N ASN A 126 -12.42 -6.59 -0.51
CA ASN A 126 -12.90 -7.66 -1.36
C ASN A 126 -13.76 -7.08 -2.49
N TRP A 127 -13.75 -7.75 -3.63
CA TRP A 127 -14.55 -7.43 -4.81
C TRP A 127 -15.80 -8.31 -4.96
N ASP A 128 -16.01 -9.27 -4.07
CA ASP A 128 -17.22 -10.08 -4.06
C ASP A 128 -18.34 -9.32 -3.36
N ALA A 129 -19.48 -9.16 -4.03
CA ALA A 129 -20.64 -8.47 -3.48
C ALA A 129 -21.93 -9.02 -4.09
N HIS A 130 -23.01 -9.03 -3.31
CA HIS A 130 -24.35 -9.49 -3.76
C HIS A 130 -24.36 -10.88 -4.43
N GLY A 131 -23.48 -11.79 -3.97
CA GLY A 131 -23.35 -13.15 -4.50
C GLY A 131 -22.62 -13.25 -5.85
N THR A 132 -21.96 -12.18 -6.29
CA THR A 132 -21.22 -12.11 -7.54
C THR A 132 -19.79 -11.68 -7.28
N SER A 133 -18.81 -12.28 -7.98
CA SER A 133 -17.44 -11.79 -8.03
C SER A 133 -17.33 -10.69 -9.08
N HIS A 134 -16.79 -9.54 -8.68
CA HIS A 134 -16.54 -8.40 -9.57
C HIS A 134 -15.04 -8.31 -9.91
N LEU A 135 -14.48 -9.44 -10.32
CA LEU A 135 -13.11 -9.57 -10.83
C LEU A 135 -13.19 -9.73 -12.35
N TYR A 136 -12.63 -8.78 -13.09
CA TYR A 136 -12.71 -8.69 -14.53
C TYR A 136 -11.34 -8.41 -15.15
N GLN A 137 -11.26 -8.59 -16.47
CA GLN A 137 -10.08 -8.28 -17.27
C GLN A 137 -10.50 -7.44 -18.48
N ALA A 138 -9.68 -6.48 -18.88
CA ALA A 138 -9.93 -5.67 -20.08
C ALA A 138 -10.08 -6.53 -21.33
N SER A 139 -9.30 -7.61 -21.43
CA SER A 139 -9.36 -8.58 -22.53
C SER A 139 -10.70 -9.32 -22.66
N ASP A 140 -11.51 -9.40 -21.59
CA ASP A 140 -12.87 -9.96 -21.64
C ASP A 140 -13.80 -9.13 -22.55
N TYR A 141 -13.43 -7.87 -22.82
CA TYR A 141 -14.24 -6.91 -23.58
C TYR A 141 -13.70 -6.60 -24.98
N PHE A 142 -12.66 -7.28 -25.45
CA PHE A 142 -12.04 -6.98 -26.76
C PHE A 142 -13.03 -7.10 -27.91
N ASP A 143 -13.94 -8.07 -27.91
CA ASP A 143 -14.98 -8.18 -28.93
C ASP A 143 -15.94 -6.99 -28.93
N PHE A 144 -16.32 -6.51 -27.73
CA PHE A 144 -17.17 -5.32 -27.63
C PHE A 144 -16.41 -4.06 -28.07
N MET A 145 -15.15 -3.89 -27.65
CA MET A 145 -14.32 -2.76 -28.05
C MET A 145 -14.12 -2.72 -29.57
N TYR A 146 -13.97 -3.87 -30.21
CA TYR A 146 -13.89 -3.96 -31.65
C TYR A 146 -15.21 -3.52 -32.32
N ARG A 147 -16.37 -3.97 -31.84
CA ARG A 147 -17.69 -3.51 -32.31
C ARG A 147 -17.89 -2.01 -32.08
N ALA A 148 -17.44 -1.47 -30.94
CA ALA A 148 -17.50 -0.04 -30.66
C ALA A 148 -16.62 0.78 -31.63
N ALA A 149 -15.45 0.26 -31.98
CA ALA A 149 -14.59 0.88 -33.00
C ALA A 149 -15.24 0.85 -34.38
N GLU A 150 -15.83 -0.28 -34.80
CA GLU A 150 -16.61 -0.34 -36.07
C GLU A 150 -17.80 0.65 -36.07
N PHE A 151 -18.48 0.77 -34.92
CA PHE A 151 -19.56 1.75 -34.74
C PHE A 151 -19.09 3.18 -34.98
N LEU A 152 -17.97 3.59 -34.42
CA LEU A 152 -17.41 4.92 -34.65
C LEU A 152 -16.98 5.13 -36.10
N VAL A 153 -16.43 4.11 -36.76
CA VAL A 153 -16.09 4.16 -38.17
C VAL A 153 -17.34 4.33 -39.04
N GLN A 154 -18.40 3.57 -38.80
CA GLN A 154 -19.67 3.65 -39.52
C GLN A 154 -20.33 5.02 -39.34
N ALA A 155 -20.29 5.58 -38.14
CA ALA A 155 -20.78 6.91 -37.83
C ALA A 155 -19.91 8.05 -38.41
N GLY A 156 -18.77 7.74 -39.07
CA GLY A 156 -17.83 8.74 -39.57
C GLY A 156 -17.02 9.45 -38.51
N LEU A 157 -16.93 8.86 -37.31
CA LEU A 157 -16.26 9.40 -36.12
C LEU A 157 -14.88 8.78 -35.88
N ALA A 158 -14.44 7.87 -36.75
CA ALA A 158 -13.10 7.29 -36.73
C ALA A 158 -12.62 6.99 -38.15
N TYR A 159 -11.32 6.96 -38.35
CA TYR A 159 -10.68 6.67 -39.64
C TYR A 159 -9.35 5.92 -39.43
N VAL A 160 -8.99 5.10 -40.41
CA VAL A 160 -7.70 4.42 -40.45
C VAL A 160 -6.64 5.38 -41.03
N ASP A 161 -5.60 5.61 -40.26
CA ASP A 161 -4.46 6.45 -40.63
C ASP A 161 -3.24 5.58 -40.91
N GLU A 162 -2.68 5.72 -42.11
CA GLU A 162 -1.52 4.97 -42.60
C GLU A 162 -0.25 5.83 -42.65
N GLN A 163 -0.26 6.98 -41.99
CA GLN A 163 0.95 7.78 -41.78
C GLN A 163 1.97 7.03 -40.92
N SER A 164 3.24 7.34 -41.15
CA SER A 164 4.28 6.90 -40.22
C SER A 164 4.08 7.52 -38.83
N ALA A 165 4.64 6.88 -37.76
CA ALA A 165 4.61 7.45 -36.42
C ALA A 165 5.28 8.83 -36.33
N GLU A 166 6.28 9.09 -37.18
CA GLU A 166 6.96 10.38 -37.27
C GLU A 166 6.06 11.44 -37.90
N ASP A 167 5.42 11.14 -39.04
CA ASP A 167 4.47 12.05 -39.70
C ASP A 167 3.28 12.37 -38.80
N MET A 168 2.71 11.37 -38.12
CA MET A 168 1.63 11.58 -37.15
C MET A 168 2.05 12.51 -36.04
N ARG A 169 3.28 12.37 -35.50
CA ARG A 169 3.82 13.26 -34.46
C ARG A 169 3.97 14.69 -34.99
N LEU A 170 4.51 14.87 -36.20
CA LEU A 170 4.67 16.18 -36.83
C LEU A 170 3.31 16.84 -37.12
N HIS A 171 2.35 16.06 -37.66
CA HIS A 171 1.02 16.58 -37.97
C HIS A 171 0.17 16.86 -36.73
N ARG A 172 0.43 16.20 -35.58
CA ARG A 172 -0.26 16.50 -34.31
C ARG A 172 0.05 17.91 -33.81
N GLY A 173 1.20 18.49 -34.16
CA GLY A 173 1.66 19.76 -33.65
C GLY A 173 2.08 19.71 -32.18
N ASP A 174 2.17 20.87 -31.57
CA ASP A 174 2.56 21.05 -30.17
C ASP A 174 1.59 22.02 -29.44
N PHE A 175 1.95 22.45 -28.22
CA PHE A 175 1.11 23.37 -27.45
C PHE A 175 0.93 24.74 -28.11
N ASN A 176 1.87 25.17 -28.96
CA ASN A 176 1.86 26.47 -29.62
C ASN A 176 1.37 26.38 -31.07
N THR A 177 1.41 25.19 -31.65
CA THR A 177 1.11 24.96 -33.06
C THR A 177 -0.07 23.98 -33.21
N PRO A 178 -1.20 24.37 -33.82
CA PRO A 178 -2.30 23.45 -34.06
C PRO A 178 -1.87 22.29 -34.94
N GLY A 179 -2.57 21.16 -34.81
CA GLY A 179 -2.35 20.02 -35.68
C GLY A 179 -2.83 20.25 -37.11
N LYS A 180 -2.44 19.37 -38.02
CA LYS A 180 -2.87 19.31 -39.43
C LYS A 180 -3.64 18.03 -39.67
N ASP A 181 -4.68 18.09 -40.48
CA ASP A 181 -5.44 16.92 -40.88
C ASP A 181 -4.55 15.89 -41.58
N SER A 182 -4.76 14.63 -41.24
CA SER A 182 -4.16 13.51 -41.96
C SER A 182 -4.71 13.45 -43.40
N PRO A 183 -3.91 13.09 -44.41
CA PRO A 183 -4.39 12.84 -45.75
C PRO A 183 -5.44 11.73 -45.83
N PHE A 184 -5.49 10.86 -44.82
CA PHE A 184 -6.44 9.75 -44.74
C PHE A 184 -7.77 10.11 -44.04
N ARG A 185 -7.85 11.30 -43.42
CA ARG A 185 -9.02 11.77 -42.65
C ARG A 185 -10.28 11.95 -43.50
N ALA A 186 -10.12 12.13 -44.81
CA ALA A 186 -11.23 12.34 -45.76
C ALA A 186 -11.82 11.03 -46.32
N ARG A 187 -11.26 9.86 -45.99
CA ARG A 187 -11.82 8.56 -46.41
C ARG A 187 -13.27 8.39 -45.94
N THR A 188 -14.08 7.76 -46.81
CA THR A 188 -15.48 7.45 -46.47
C THR A 188 -15.56 6.40 -45.34
N PRO A 189 -16.67 6.35 -44.60
CA PRO A 189 -16.90 5.29 -43.59
C PRO A 189 -16.72 3.88 -44.16
N ALA A 190 -17.23 3.60 -45.39
CA ALA A 190 -17.08 2.29 -46.01
C ALA A 190 -15.62 1.91 -46.29
N GLN A 191 -14.81 2.86 -46.79
CA GLN A 191 -13.38 2.64 -47.01
C GLN A 191 -12.64 2.39 -45.70
N ASN A 192 -12.93 3.18 -44.66
CA ASN A 192 -12.33 3.01 -43.37
C ASN A 192 -12.72 1.68 -42.71
N LEU A 193 -13.98 1.26 -42.82
CA LEU A 193 -14.45 -0.02 -42.29
C LEU A 193 -13.74 -1.21 -42.96
N SER A 194 -13.61 -1.18 -44.31
CA SER A 194 -12.84 -2.21 -45.02
C SER A 194 -11.39 -2.25 -44.52
N ARG A 195 -10.76 -1.07 -44.38
CA ARG A 195 -9.36 -0.99 -43.99
C ARG A 195 -9.14 -1.41 -42.54
N PHE A 196 -10.06 -1.08 -41.63
CA PHE A 196 -10.02 -1.51 -40.23
C PHE A 196 -10.16 -3.04 -40.08
N ARG A 197 -11.03 -3.65 -40.90
CA ARG A 197 -11.16 -5.11 -40.99
C ARG A 197 -9.89 -5.76 -41.51
N GLU A 198 -9.19 -5.17 -42.46
CA GLU A 198 -7.89 -5.64 -42.94
C GLU A 198 -6.81 -5.59 -41.84
N MET A 199 -6.84 -4.56 -40.95
CA MET A 199 -5.99 -4.54 -39.73
C MET A 199 -6.30 -5.76 -38.86
N ARG A 200 -7.59 -6.04 -38.59
CA ARG A 200 -8.06 -7.16 -37.78
C ARG A 200 -7.70 -8.51 -38.37
N ASP A 201 -7.79 -8.66 -39.69
CA ASP A 201 -7.46 -9.88 -40.44
C ASP A 201 -5.94 -10.13 -40.55
N GLY A 202 -5.11 -9.27 -39.98
CA GLY A 202 -3.66 -9.40 -40.04
C GLY A 202 -3.03 -9.13 -41.41
N LYS A 203 -3.74 -8.44 -42.32
CA LYS A 203 -3.23 -8.11 -43.65
C LYS A 203 -2.22 -6.98 -43.67
N LEU A 204 -2.13 -6.22 -42.58
CA LEU A 204 -1.22 -5.09 -42.41
C LEU A 204 -0.14 -5.43 -41.37
N ALA A 205 1.08 -4.93 -41.59
CA ALA A 205 2.20 -5.12 -40.67
C ALA A 205 2.06 -4.23 -39.44
N ASP A 206 2.81 -4.57 -38.36
CA ASP A 206 2.93 -3.73 -37.18
C ASP A 206 3.42 -2.33 -37.55
N GLY A 207 2.75 -1.30 -37.04
CA GLY A 207 3.07 0.10 -37.33
C GLY A 207 2.60 0.60 -38.68
N ALA A 208 2.01 -0.24 -39.55
CA ALA A 208 1.54 0.18 -40.90
C ALA A 208 0.30 1.06 -40.84
N ALA A 209 -0.54 0.93 -39.82
CA ALA A 209 -1.74 1.72 -39.63
C ALA A 209 -2.17 1.77 -38.17
N VAL A 210 -2.94 2.80 -37.84
CA VAL A 210 -3.68 2.94 -36.58
C VAL A 210 -5.11 3.37 -36.86
N LEU A 211 -6.06 3.03 -35.98
CA LEU A 211 -7.39 3.64 -36.02
C LEU A 211 -7.36 4.89 -35.14
N ARG A 212 -7.82 6.03 -35.67
CA ARG A 212 -7.89 7.31 -34.96
C ARG A 212 -9.34 7.77 -34.80
N ALA A 213 -9.66 8.29 -33.60
CA ALA A 213 -10.90 9.05 -33.45
C ALA A 213 -10.84 10.33 -34.30
N LYS A 214 -11.98 10.71 -34.89
CA LYS A 214 -12.10 11.91 -35.73
C LYS A 214 -12.76 13.02 -34.92
N ILE A 215 -11.95 13.92 -34.37
CA ILE A 215 -12.41 14.95 -33.42
C ILE A 215 -12.04 16.35 -33.97
N ASP A 216 -10.90 16.89 -33.56
CA ASP A 216 -10.46 18.23 -33.92
C ASP A 216 -8.93 18.36 -33.86
N MET A 217 -8.28 18.43 -35.03
CA MET A 217 -6.83 18.60 -35.10
C MET A 217 -6.33 19.98 -34.67
N ALA A 218 -7.22 20.97 -34.52
CA ALA A 218 -6.90 22.30 -34.01
C ALA A 218 -7.13 22.46 -32.51
N SER A 219 -7.61 21.41 -31.81
CA SER A 219 -7.90 21.47 -30.37
C SER A 219 -6.68 21.94 -29.57
N PRO A 220 -6.87 22.84 -28.58
CA PRO A 220 -5.80 23.21 -27.65
C PRO A 220 -5.34 22.00 -26.78
N ASN A 221 -6.24 21.04 -26.51
CA ASN A 221 -5.89 19.79 -25.86
C ASN A 221 -5.36 18.78 -26.89
N ILE A 222 -4.09 18.45 -26.78
CA ILE A 222 -3.41 17.51 -27.71
C ILE A 222 -4.09 16.12 -27.70
N ASN A 223 -4.68 15.69 -26.58
CA ASN A 223 -5.39 14.41 -26.49
C ASN A 223 -6.71 14.38 -27.29
N MET A 224 -7.19 15.53 -27.75
CA MET A 224 -8.37 15.67 -28.64
C MET A 224 -8.00 15.82 -30.11
N ARG A 225 -6.70 15.84 -30.45
CA ARG A 225 -6.23 15.95 -31.84
C ARG A 225 -6.20 14.58 -32.51
N ASP A 226 -7.36 14.06 -32.83
CA ASP A 226 -7.57 12.75 -33.46
C ASP A 226 -6.69 11.65 -32.85
N PRO A 227 -6.89 11.29 -31.56
CA PRO A 227 -6.04 10.31 -30.90
C PRO A 227 -6.18 8.92 -31.50
N ALA A 228 -5.09 8.14 -31.49
CA ALA A 228 -5.13 6.72 -31.82
C ALA A 228 -5.95 5.94 -30.80
N ILE A 229 -6.87 5.07 -31.29
CA ILE A 229 -7.73 4.24 -30.45
C ILE A 229 -7.47 2.74 -30.63
N TYR A 230 -6.88 2.31 -31.77
CA TYR A 230 -6.38 0.96 -32.03
C TYR A 230 -5.02 0.98 -32.70
N ARG A 231 -4.19 0.00 -32.37
CA ARG A 231 -2.89 -0.24 -33.01
C ARG A 231 -2.76 -1.69 -33.45
N ILE A 232 -1.91 -1.94 -34.46
CA ILE A 232 -1.52 -3.28 -34.86
C ILE A 232 -0.35 -3.72 -33.98
N ARG A 233 -0.48 -4.89 -33.34
CA ARG A 233 0.58 -5.52 -32.57
C ARG A 233 0.47 -7.03 -32.65
N ARG A 234 1.47 -7.70 -33.22
CA ARG A 234 1.56 -9.16 -33.26
C ARG A 234 2.34 -9.65 -32.05
N ALA A 235 1.60 -10.02 -31.02
CA ALA A 235 2.14 -10.63 -29.81
C ALA A 235 1.09 -11.57 -29.21
N THR A 236 1.54 -12.70 -28.67
CA THR A 236 0.66 -13.62 -27.95
C THR A 236 0.21 -12.98 -26.63
N HIS A 237 -1.09 -12.85 -26.45
CA HIS A 237 -1.69 -12.29 -25.24
C HIS A 237 -1.88 -13.41 -24.20
N HIS A 238 -1.56 -13.16 -22.93
CA HIS A 238 -1.60 -14.17 -21.86
C HIS A 238 -3.00 -14.79 -21.68
N ASN A 239 -4.08 -14.04 -21.94
CA ASN A 239 -5.45 -14.49 -21.75
C ASN A 239 -6.14 -14.90 -23.07
N THR A 240 -5.96 -14.14 -24.15
CA THR A 240 -6.63 -14.38 -25.45
C THR A 240 -5.75 -15.10 -26.48
N GLY A 241 -4.49 -15.41 -26.14
CA GLY A 241 -3.56 -16.07 -27.06
C GLY A 241 -3.32 -15.25 -28.32
N ASP A 242 -3.38 -15.90 -29.47
CA ASP A 242 -3.18 -15.29 -30.79
C ASP A 242 -4.49 -14.89 -31.48
N ALA A 243 -5.60 -14.79 -30.72
CA ALA A 243 -6.90 -14.43 -31.28
C ALA A 243 -6.94 -12.99 -31.85
N TRP A 244 -6.06 -12.10 -31.37
CA TRP A 244 -5.99 -10.71 -31.78
C TRP A 244 -4.61 -10.33 -32.30
N CYS A 245 -4.58 -9.47 -33.32
CA CYS A 245 -3.36 -8.82 -33.82
C CYS A 245 -3.49 -7.28 -33.85
N ILE A 246 -4.63 -6.76 -33.37
CA ILE A 246 -4.86 -5.34 -33.10
C ILE A 246 -5.33 -5.21 -31.65
N TYR A 247 -4.91 -4.16 -31.00
CA TYR A 247 -5.22 -3.93 -29.57
C TYR A 247 -5.72 -2.50 -29.37
N PRO A 248 -6.73 -2.31 -28.50
CA PRO A 248 -7.21 -0.99 -28.16
C PRO A 248 -6.12 -0.21 -27.40
N MET A 249 -6.12 1.11 -27.58
CA MET A 249 -5.33 1.99 -26.71
C MET A 249 -6.06 2.15 -25.36
N TYR A 250 -5.30 2.29 -24.28
CA TYR A 250 -5.83 2.46 -22.93
C TYR A 250 -6.94 3.53 -22.85
N THR A 251 -6.73 4.69 -23.48
CA THR A 251 -7.69 5.79 -23.48
C THR A 251 -9.04 5.44 -24.14
N PHE A 252 -9.05 4.46 -25.04
CA PHE A 252 -10.26 3.94 -25.66
C PHE A 252 -10.91 2.81 -24.85
N ALA A 253 -10.09 1.90 -24.31
CA ALA A 253 -10.52 0.72 -23.58
C ALA A 253 -11.20 1.11 -22.26
N HIS A 254 -10.50 1.84 -21.41
CA HIS A 254 -10.88 2.21 -20.06
C HIS A 254 -12.29 2.84 -19.92
N PRO A 255 -12.74 3.83 -20.74
CA PRO A 255 -14.10 4.34 -20.65
C PRO A 255 -15.17 3.30 -21.01
N ILE A 256 -14.88 2.44 -22.00
CA ILE A 256 -15.80 1.37 -22.43
C ILE A 256 -15.95 0.32 -21.33
N GLU A 257 -14.86 -0.11 -20.73
CA GLU A 257 -14.86 -1.03 -19.60
C GLU A 257 -15.69 -0.49 -18.44
N ASP A 258 -15.49 0.78 -18.08
CA ASP A 258 -16.26 1.45 -17.04
C ASP A 258 -17.77 1.43 -17.35
N ALA A 259 -18.15 1.67 -18.59
CA ALA A 259 -19.55 1.66 -19.00
C ALA A 259 -20.15 0.25 -18.99
N LEU A 260 -19.43 -0.76 -19.48
CA LEU A 260 -19.86 -2.16 -19.46
C LEU A 260 -20.07 -2.69 -18.04
N GLU A 261 -19.21 -2.27 -17.13
CA GLU A 261 -19.27 -2.63 -15.70
C GLU A 261 -20.24 -1.75 -14.88
N GLN A 262 -20.93 -0.80 -15.51
CA GLN A 262 -21.84 0.14 -14.84
C GLN A 262 -21.15 0.98 -13.76
N ILE A 263 -19.87 1.28 -13.92
CA ILE A 263 -19.15 2.18 -13.02
C ILE A 263 -19.84 3.53 -12.99
N THR A 264 -19.98 4.11 -11.82
CA THR A 264 -20.58 5.44 -11.63
C THR A 264 -19.51 6.50 -11.50
N HIS A 265 -18.51 6.24 -10.67
CA HIS A 265 -17.42 7.14 -10.34
C HIS A 265 -16.10 6.48 -10.70
N SER A 266 -15.57 6.86 -11.85
CA SER A 266 -14.30 6.42 -12.40
C SER A 266 -13.18 7.27 -11.79
N ILE A 267 -12.60 6.80 -10.69
CA ILE A 267 -11.63 7.57 -9.89
C ILE A 267 -10.20 7.17 -10.30
N CYS A 268 -9.40 8.14 -10.73
CA CYS A 268 -8.02 7.94 -11.19
C CYS A 268 -7.08 9.05 -10.70
N THR A 269 -5.79 9.00 -11.04
CA THR A 269 -4.82 10.02 -10.67
C THR A 269 -4.85 11.21 -11.64
N LEU A 270 -4.32 12.37 -11.20
CA LEU A 270 -4.30 13.63 -11.99
C LEU A 270 -3.60 13.51 -13.35
N GLU A 271 -2.74 12.53 -13.53
CA GLU A 271 -2.09 12.30 -14.83
C GLU A 271 -3.08 11.99 -15.97
N PHE A 272 -4.32 11.62 -15.65
CA PHE A 272 -5.39 11.37 -16.62
C PHE A 272 -6.35 12.56 -16.83
N GLU A 273 -6.13 13.69 -16.15
CA GLU A 273 -7.04 14.85 -16.21
C GLU A 273 -7.17 15.39 -17.65
N ASP A 274 -6.05 15.51 -18.37
CA ASP A 274 -6.04 15.98 -19.75
C ASP A 274 -6.71 14.99 -20.74
N GLN A 275 -6.92 13.75 -20.34
CA GLN A 275 -7.61 12.71 -21.12
C GLN A 275 -9.12 12.67 -20.85
N ARG A 276 -9.61 13.28 -19.78
CA ARG A 276 -11.05 13.30 -19.44
C ARG A 276 -11.94 13.87 -20.57
N PRO A 277 -11.57 14.91 -21.32
CA PRO A 277 -12.37 15.37 -22.47
C PRO A 277 -12.57 14.29 -23.53
N PHE A 278 -11.58 13.42 -23.75
CA PHE A 278 -11.73 12.28 -24.65
C PHE A 278 -12.65 11.20 -24.06
N TYR A 279 -12.54 10.93 -22.75
CA TYR A 279 -13.44 10.03 -22.03
C TYR A 279 -14.90 10.47 -22.21
N ASP A 280 -15.19 11.73 -21.94
CA ASP A 280 -16.54 12.29 -22.06
C ASP A 280 -17.04 12.28 -23.52
N TRP A 281 -16.16 12.60 -24.47
CA TRP A 281 -16.47 12.54 -25.91
C TRP A 281 -16.84 11.11 -26.33
N LEU A 282 -16.06 10.13 -25.96
CA LEU A 282 -16.29 8.73 -26.32
C LEU A 282 -17.61 8.21 -25.73
N MET A 283 -17.84 8.49 -24.46
CA MET A 283 -19.09 8.11 -23.79
C MET A 283 -20.31 8.74 -24.47
N ALA A 284 -20.27 10.03 -24.79
CA ALA A 284 -21.36 10.69 -25.51
C ALA A 284 -21.62 10.02 -26.88
N ARG A 285 -20.55 9.72 -27.64
CA ARG A 285 -20.70 9.10 -28.98
C ARG A 285 -21.28 7.69 -28.94
N LEU A 286 -20.92 6.87 -27.94
CA LEU A 286 -21.40 5.49 -27.81
C LEU A 286 -22.78 5.38 -27.14
N CYS A 287 -23.21 6.40 -26.40
CA CYS A 287 -24.53 6.48 -25.77
C CYS A 287 -25.61 7.14 -26.66
N GLU A 288 -25.24 7.62 -27.87
CA GLU A 288 -26.13 8.27 -28.82
C GLU A 288 -26.32 7.42 -30.08
N SER A 289 -27.54 7.44 -30.63
CA SER A 289 -27.79 6.86 -31.97
C SER A 289 -27.33 7.82 -33.06
N HIS A 290 -26.77 7.29 -34.13
CA HIS A 290 -26.29 8.09 -35.28
C HIS A 290 -27.05 7.77 -36.55
N THR A 291 -27.40 8.80 -37.33
CA THR A 291 -27.96 8.62 -38.67
C THR A 291 -26.82 8.47 -39.68
N LEU A 292 -26.77 7.35 -40.37
CA LEU A 292 -25.76 7.04 -41.37
C LEU A 292 -26.00 7.81 -42.68
N THR A 293 -25.02 7.80 -43.57
CA THR A 293 -25.08 8.52 -44.87
C THR A 293 -26.18 8.01 -45.81
N ASP A 294 -26.64 6.77 -45.63
CA ASP A 294 -27.76 6.15 -46.34
C ASP A 294 -29.13 6.41 -45.72
N GLY A 295 -29.19 7.19 -44.64
CA GLY A 295 -30.40 7.49 -43.87
C GLY A 295 -30.80 6.43 -42.85
N SER A 296 -30.08 5.31 -42.74
CA SER A 296 -30.36 4.29 -41.70
C SER A 296 -29.91 4.76 -40.31
N LEU A 297 -30.56 4.22 -39.29
CA LEU A 297 -30.23 4.53 -37.89
C LEU A 297 -29.26 3.49 -37.34
N LEU A 298 -28.11 3.95 -36.86
CA LEU A 298 -27.18 3.15 -36.06
C LEU A 298 -27.53 3.35 -34.56
N PRO A 299 -28.09 2.34 -33.87
CA PRO A 299 -28.53 2.51 -32.49
C PRO A 299 -27.37 2.61 -31.53
N ALA A 300 -27.55 3.36 -30.43
CA ALA A 300 -26.55 3.48 -29.36
C ALA A 300 -26.13 2.11 -28.80
N LEU A 301 -24.86 1.98 -28.50
CA LEU A 301 -24.30 0.76 -27.90
C LEU A 301 -24.35 0.77 -26.37
N LEU A 302 -24.21 1.94 -25.76
CA LEU A 302 -24.21 2.14 -24.31
C LEU A 302 -25.40 3.01 -23.90
N ALA A 303 -25.71 3.02 -22.61
CA ALA A 303 -26.85 3.76 -22.07
C ALA A 303 -26.42 4.88 -21.11
N HIS A 304 -27.28 5.89 -21.01
CA HIS A 304 -27.21 6.87 -19.92
C HIS A 304 -27.87 6.33 -18.63
N PRO A 305 -27.40 6.80 -17.45
CA PRO A 305 -26.25 7.68 -17.22
C PRO A 305 -24.91 6.97 -17.43
N SER A 306 -24.04 7.59 -18.22
CA SER A 306 -22.68 7.09 -18.44
C SER A 306 -21.78 7.32 -17.21
N PRO A 307 -20.70 6.53 -17.05
CA PRO A 307 -19.71 6.76 -15.99
C PRO A 307 -19.07 8.14 -16.13
N LYS A 308 -18.59 8.68 -15.00
CA LYS A 308 -17.87 9.96 -14.95
C LYS A 308 -16.49 9.76 -14.36
N GLN A 309 -15.49 10.39 -14.99
CA GLN A 309 -14.10 10.35 -14.53
C GLN A 309 -13.82 11.50 -13.55
N TYR A 310 -13.14 11.18 -12.45
CA TYR A 310 -12.70 12.10 -11.41
C TYR A 310 -11.26 11.83 -11.04
N GLU A 311 -10.44 12.88 -10.91
CA GLU A 311 -9.02 12.75 -10.67
C GLU A 311 -8.64 13.26 -9.27
N PHE A 312 -7.65 12.60 -8.67
CA PHE A 312 -7.05 13.00 -7.40
C PHE A 312 -5.51 12.99 -7.49
N ALA A 313 -4.86 13.77 -6.62
CA ALA A 313 -3.41 13.85 -6.58
C ALA A 313 -2.79 12.51 -6.17
N ARG A 314 -1.79 12.07 -6.93
CA ARG A 314 -0.99 10.88 -6.58
C ARG A 314 -0.26 11.08 -5.25
N LEU A 315 0.19 9.99 -4.65
CA LEU A 315 1.03 10.03 -3.46
C LEU A 315 2.48 10.31 -3.87
N ASN A 316 3.03 11.43 -3.41
CA ASN A 316 4.46 11.69 -3.41
C ASN A 316 4.96 11.56 -1.96
N LEU A 317 5.82 10.57 -1.71
CA LEU A 317 6.35 10.28 -0.39
C LEU A 317 7.84 10.55 -0.37
N THR A 318 8.33 11.28 0.64
CA THR A 318 9.77 11.56 0.79
C THR A 318 10.56 10.29 1.08
N TYR A 319 11.85 10.29 0.71
CA TYR A 319 12.79 9.17 0.91
C TYR A 319 12.38 7.86 0.21
N VAL A 320 11.56 7.94 -0.84
CA VAL A 320 11.02 6.79 -1.57
C VAL A 320 11.05 7.04 -3.06
N VAL A 321 11.32 6.00 -3.84
CA VAL A 321 11.04 5.94 -5.28
C VAL A 321 9.88 4.99 -5.52
N THR A 322 8.94 5.38 -6.39
CA THR A 322 7.76 4.57 -6.74
C THR A 322 7.76 4.16 -8.22
N SER A 323 8.73 4.65 -8.99
CA SER A 323 8.89 4.24 -10.40
C SER A 323 9.20 2.75 -10.48
N LYS A 324 8.35 1.98 -11.16
CA LYS A 324 8.51 0.55 -11.37
C LYS A 324 9.88 0.17 -11.93
N ARG A 325 10.36 0.91 -12.95
CA ARG A 325 11.68 0.68 -13.55
C ARG A 325 12.80 0.82 -12.52
N LYS A 326 12.72 1.81 -11.63
CA LYS A 326 13.73 2.04 -10.59
C LYS A 326 13.66 1.00 -9.49
N LEU A 327 12.45 0.59 -9.09
CA LEU A 327 12.27 -0.51 -8.14
C LEU A 327 12.83 -1.82 -8.70
N ALA A 328 12.57 -2.15 -9.96
CA ALA A 328 13.15 -3.30 -10.64
C ALA A 328 14.69 -3.20 -10.71
N GLN A 329 15.24 -2.02 -10.94
CA GLN A 329 16.68 -1.80 -10.94
C GLN A 329 17.32 -2.08 -9.58
N LEU A 330 16.69 -1.65 -8.47
CA LEU A 330 17.16 -1.98 -7.11
C LEU A 330 17.24 -3.48 -6.87
N VAL A 331 16.24 -4.24 -7.32
CA VAL A 331 16.20 -5.69 -7.20
C VAL A 331 17.27 -6.34 -8.10
N ASN A 332 17.30 -5.97 -9.37
CA ASN A 332 18.19 -6.58 -10.36
C ASN A 332 19.68 -6.32 -10.07
N GLU A 333 20.00 -5.16 -9.49
CA GLU A 333 21.38 -4.80 -9.10
C GLU A 333 21.73 -5.27 -7.67
N GLY A 334 20.84 -6.03 -7.00
CA GLY A 334 21.11 -6.55 -5.65
C GLY A 334 21.26 -5.48 -4.56
N LYS A 335 20.68 -4.29 -4.75
CA LYS A 335 20.67 -3.23 -3.72
C LYS A 335 19.71 -3.55 -2.58
N VAL A 336 18.71 -4.37 -2.86
CA VAL A 336 17.73 -4.94 -1.94
C VAL A 336 17.62 -6.45 -2.20
N SER A 337 17.12 -7.21 -1.25
CA SER A 337 17.04 -8.68 -1.32
C SER A 337 15.95 -9.20 -2.28
N GLY A 338 14.98 -8.37 -2.63
CA GLY A 338 13.87 -8.71 -3.52
C GLY A 338 12.75 -7.68 -3.45
N TRP A 339 11.63 -7.98 -4.08
CA TRP A 339 10.45 -7.11 -4.07
C TRP A 339 9.80 -7.00 -2.69
N ASP A 340 10.01 -7.98 -1.83
CA ASP A 340 9.54 -8.05 -0.45
C ASP A 340 10.56 -7.57 0.58
N ASP A 341 11.68 -6.99 0.15
CA ASP A 341 12.66 -6.38 1.06
C ASP A 341 11.96 -5.32 1.94
N PRO A 342 12.10 -5.38 3.28
CA PRO A 342 11.45 -4.45 4.20
C PRO A 342 11.78 -2.97 3.99
N ARG A 343 12.78 -2.63 3.18
CA ARG A 343 13.11 -1.25 2.79
C ARG A 343 12.38 -0.77 1.55
N MET A 344 11.75 -1.68 0.81
CA MET A 344 11.01 -1.37 -0.40
C MET A 344 9.63 -0.78 -0.06
N PRO A 345 9.13 0.20 -0.85
CA PRO A 345 7.81 0.77 -0.66
C PRO A 345 6.69 -0.11 -1.23
N THR A 346 7.00 -1.32 -1.68
CA THR A 346 6.02 -2.31 -2.14
C THR A 346 5.13 -2.77 -0.99
N ILE A 347 3.89 -3.13 -1.27
CA ILE A 347 2.97 -3.61 -0.24
C ILE A 347 3.52 -4.88 0.42
N VAL A 348 4.13 -5.78 -0.35
CA VAL A 348 4.76 -7.00 0.17
C VAL A 348 5.98 -6.68 1.06
N GLY A 349 6.79 -5.67 0.71
CA GLY A 349 7.90 -5.19 1.52
C GLY A 349 7.45 -4.51 2.82
N LEU A 350 6.45 -3.63 2.73
CA LEU A 350 5.85 -2.98 3.90
C LEU A 350 5.24 -4.02 4.86
N ARG A 351 4.52 -5.01 4.34
CA ARG A 351 3.96 -6.11 5.13
C ARG A 351 5.05 -6.90 5.85
N ARG A 352 6.15 -7.25 5.18
CA ARG A 352 7.30 -7.94 5.78
C ARG A 352 8.03 -7.08 6.82
N ARG A 353 8.02 -5.77 6.64
CA ARG A 353 8.54 -4.82 7.64
C ARG A 353 7.65 -4.72 8.89
N GLY A 354 6.42 -5.21 8.84
CA GLY A 354 5.48 -5.22 9.96
C GLY A 354 4.36 -4.19 9.88
N TYR A 355 4.19 -3.51 8.75
CA TYR A 355 2.99 -2.69 8.51
C TYR A 355 1.75 -3.57 8.55
N THR A 356 0.66 -2.99 9.02
CA THR A 356 -0.65 -3.63 9.12
C THR A 356 -1.61 -3.03 8.10
N PRO A 357 -2.66 -3.75 7.71
CA PRO A 357 -3.74 -3.17 6.89
C PRO A 357 -4.28 -1.88 7.50
N GLU A 358 -4.53 -1.88 8.81
CA GLU A 358 -5.09 -0.74 9.54
C GLU A 358 -4.16 0.47 9.53
N SER A 359 -2.85 0.25 9.65
CA SER A 359 -1.86 1.35 9.58
C SER A 359 -1.82 2.01 8.21
N LEU A 360 -1.98 1.23 7.12
CA LEU A 360 -2.03 1.77 5.76
C LEU A 360 -3.37 2.44 5.45
N GLN A 361 -4.49 1.91 5.95
CA GLN A 361 -5.80 2.57 5.87
C GLN A 361 -5.77 3.90 6.65
N LEU A 362 -5.23 3.90 7.87
CA LEU A 362 -5.05 5.10 8.68
C LEU A 362 -4.17 6.14 7.96
N PHE A 363 -3.11 5.70 7.29
CA PHE A 363 -2.26 6.58 6.50
C PHE A 363 -3.03 7.20 5.34
N ALA A 364 -3.79 6.41 4.57
CA ALA A 364 -4.61 6.92 3.47
C ALA A 364 -5.65 7.95 3.95
N ASP A 365 -6.31 7.69 5.07
CA ASP A 365 -7.28 8.61 5.67
C ASP A 365 -6.59 9.91 6.17
N ARG A 366 -5.44 9.79 6.82
CA ARG A 366 -4.69 10.93 7.40
C ARG A 366 -4.17 11.89 6.34
N ILE A 367 -3.64 11.38 5.22
CA ILE A 367 -3.15 12.23 4.13
C ILE A 367 -4.28 12.81 3.29
N GLY A 368 -5.46 12.21 3.35
CA GLY A 368 -6.65 12.69 2.66
C GLY A 368 -6.59 12.60 1.13
N VAL A 369 -7.58 13.24 0.50
CA VAL A 369 -7.77 13.26 -0.95
C VAL A 369 -7.87 14.69 -1.44
N THR A 370 -6.94 15.12 -2.30
CA THR A 370 -6.84 16.46 -2.85
C THR A 370 -6.62 16.44 -4.36
N LYS A 371 -6.80 17.59 -5.01
CA LYS A 371 -6.42 17.81 -6.44
C LYS A 371 -5.06 18.53 -6.58
N SER A 372 -4.35 18.75 -5.49
CA SER A 372 -3.04 19.40 -5.51
C SER A 372 -1.95 18.40 -5.16
N ASP A 373 -0.93 18.30 -6.00
CA ASP A 373 0.25 17.50 -5.70
C ASP A 373 0.97 18.06 -4.46
N SER A 374 1.21 17.21 -3.50
CA SER A 374 1.94 17.53 -2.27
C SER A 374 2.88 16.40 -1.91
N TRP A 375 4.00 16.75 -1.26
CA TRP A 375 4.92 15.79 -0.70
C TRP A 375 4.52 15.47 0.74
N ILE A 376 4.34 14.19 1.02
CA ILE A 376 4.08 13.67 2.36
C ILE A 376 5.41 13.20 2.94
N ASP A 377 5.72 13.62 4.16
CA ASP A 377 6.92 13.14 4.84
C ASP A 377 6.77 11.67 5.25
N TYR A 378 7.85 10.88 5.07
CA TYR A 378 7.87 9.45 5.40
C TYR A 378 7.54 9.18 6.87
N SER A 379 7.86 10.11 7.77
CA SER A 379 7.51 10.03 9.18
C SER A 379 6.00 9.94 9.44
N THR A 380 5.17 10.46 8.53
CA THR A 380 3.71 10.32 8.61
C THR A 380 3.28 8.85 8.46
N LEU A 381 3.89 8.13 7.52
CA LEU A 381 3.65 6.70 7.32
C LEU A 381 4.11 5.89 8.54
N GLU A 382 5.31 6.17 9.05
CA GLU A 382 5.83 5.54 10.29
C GLU A 382 4.98 5.90 11.51
N GLY A 383 4.45 7.14 11.58
CA GLY A 383 3.55 7.60 12.63
C GLY A 383 2.26 6.77 12.67
N CYS A 384 1.64 6.54 11.51
CA CYS A 384 0.44 5.69 11.42
C CYS A 384 0.70 4.26 11.88
N LEU A 385 1.89 3.72 11.57
CA LEU A 385 2.27 2.40 12.06
C LEU A 385 2.43 2.37 13.59
N ARG A 386 3.08 3.40 14.17
CA ARG A 386 3.21 3.52 15.65
C ARG A 386 1.84 3.60 16.31
N ASP A 387 0.95 4.44 15.79
CA ASP A 387 -0.39 4.65 16.34
C ASP A 387 -1.23 3.36 16.30
N ASP A 388 -1.06 2.54 15.27
CA ASP A 388 -1.74 1.25 15.15
C ASP A 388 -1.13 0.18 16.08
N LEU A 389 0.20 0.13 16.18
CA LEU A 389 0.88 -0.90 16.96
C LEU A 389 0.87 -0.65 18.46
N ASP A 390 0.81 0.60 18.91
CA ASP A 390 0.90 0.91 20.36
C ASP A 390 -0.18 0.21 21.20
N PRO A 391 -1.46 0.23 20.82
CA PRO A 391 -2.50 -0.49 21.57
C PRO A 391 -2.48 -2.02 21.36
N LYS A 392 -1.79 -2.54 20.33
CA LYS A 392 -1.90 -3.96 19.93
C LYS A 392 -0.64 -4.77 20.26
N ALA A 393 0.54 -4.17 20.15
CA ALA A 393 1.80 -4.91 20.20
C ALA A 393 2.11 -5.39 21.62
N VAL A 394 2.38 -6.67 21.76
CA VAL A 394 2.83 -7.30 22.99
C VAL A 394 4.16 -6.67 23.42
N ARG A 395 4.32 -6.37 24.70
CA ARG A 395 5.57 -5.84 25.26
C ARG A 395 6.55 -6.97 25.53
N ALA A 396 7.83 -6.71 25.29
CA ALA A 396 8.91 -7.63 25.65
C ALA A 396 10.19 -6.85 25.95
N MET A 397 11.03 -7.37 26.80
CA MET A 397 12.39 -6.86 26.96
C MET A 397 13.32 -7.57 25.98
N ALA A 398 14.19 -6.80 25.34
CA ALA A 398 15.26 -7.25 24.48
C ALA A 398 16.50 -6.43 24.74
N VAL A 399 17.67 -7.03 24.55
CA VAL A 399 18.98 -6.38 24.65
C VAL A 399 19.65 -6.50 23.29
N LEU A 400 19.82 -5.37 22.61
CA LEU A 400 20.26 -5.31 21.23
C LEU A 400 21.79 -5.21 21.08
N ASP A 401 22.47 -4.55 22.04
CA ASP A 401 23.92 -4.47 22.14
C ASP A 401 24.36 -4.98 23.53
N PRO A 402 24.45 -6.32 23.70
CA PRO A 402 24.57 -6.93 25.02
C PRO A 402 25.96 -6.72 25.64
N VAL A 403 25.93 -6.44 26.94
CA VAL A 403 27.06 -6.60 27.86
C VAL A 403 26.60 -7.37 29.08
N GLN A 404 27.45 -8.21 29.62
CA GLN A 404 27.14 -8.99 30.84
C GLN A 404 27.04 -8.07 32.05
N LEU A 405 26.03 -8.31 32.90
CA LEU A 405 25.90 -7.75 34.24
C LEU A 405 25.95 -8.90 35.24
N THR A 406 26.85 -8.84 36.21
CA THR A 406 26.95 -9.83 37.28
C THR A 406 26.57 -9.21 38.61
N ILE A 407 25.65 -9.88 39.32
CA ILE A 407 25.20 -9.51 40.65
C ILE A 407 26.12 -10.22 41.65
N SER A 408 27.11 -9.50 42.17
CA SER A 408 28.23 -10.07 42.95
C SER A 408 27.80 -10.69 44.30
N ASN A 409 26.77 -10.15 44.94
CA ASN A 409 26.24 -10.66 46.21
C ASN A 409 25.03 -11.61 46.03
N TRP A 410 24.75 -12.09 44.80
CA TRP A 410 23.58 -12.95 44.54
C TRP A 410 23.54 -14.21 45.38
N ASP A 411 24.64 -14.91 45.42
CA ASP A 411 24.74 -16.20 46.13
C ASP A 411 24.56 -16.04 47.65
N GLU A 412 24.96 -14.90 48.22
CA GLU A 412 24.78 -14.59 49.65
C GLU A 412 23.32 -14.25 49.97
N VAL A 413 22.65 -13.50 49.11
CA VAL A 413 21.29 -12.99 49.34
C VAL A 413 20.22 -14.02 48.96
N MET A 414 20.41 -14.73 47.84
CA MET A 414 19.40 -15.59 47.24
C MET A 414 19.73 -17.08 47.31
N GLY A 415 21.00 -17.42 47.55
CA GLY A 415 21.51 -18.79 47.53
C GLY A 415 22.26 -19.13 46.24
N VAL A 416 23.21 -20.05 46.36
CA VAL A 416 24.05 -20.49 45.23
C VAL A 416 23.19 -21.13 44.14
N GLY A 417 23.29 -20.61 42.91
CA GLY A 417 22.55 -21.11 41.74
C GLY A 417 21.05 -20.82 41.76
N ALA A 418 20.57 -20.02 42.71
CA ALA A 418 19.16 -19.66 42.77
C ALA A 418 18.72 -18.84 41.54
N LEU A 419 17.49 -19.08 41.11
CA LEU A 419 16.79 -18.28 40.10
C LEU A 419 15.47 -17.80 40.71
N ASP A 420 15.15 -16.53 40.53
CA ASP A 420 13.86 -15.96 40.92
C ASP A 420 12.96 -15.76 39.71
N ASN A 421 11.64 -15.80 39.92
CA ASN A 421 10.65 -15.58 38.86
C ASN A 421 10.17 -14.13 38.87
N CYS A 422 10.35 -13.42 37.78
CA CYS A 422 9.78 -12.10 37.57
C CYS A 422 8.54 -12.17 36.70
N LEU A 423 7.64 -11.22 36.90
CA LEU A 423 6.35 -11.10 36.19
C LEU A 423 6.23 -9.71 35.62
N ALA A 424 5.73 -9.65 34.40
CA ALA A 424 5.37 -8.39 33.73
C ALA A 424 4.05 -8.53 32.99
N PRO A 425 3.24 -7.48 32.84
CA PRO A 425 2.05 -7.55 32.02
C PRO A 425 2.44 -7.80 30.55
N VAL A 426 1.66 -8.61 29.86
CA VAL A 426 1.81 -8.82 28.41
C VAL A 426 1.61 -7.48 27.68
N HIS A 427 0.62 -6.70 28.11
CA HIS A 427 0.37 -5.35 27.64
C HIS A 427 -0.10 -4.46 28.80
N PRO A 428 0.43 -3.22 28.96
CA PRO A 428 0.12 -2.38 30.12
C PRO A 428 -1.34 -1.95 30.21
N HIS A 429 -2.04 -1.84 29.07
CA HIS A 429 -3.45 -1.41 28.98
C HIS A 429 -4.43 -2.57 28.76
N HIS A 430 -3.94 -3.80 28.64
CA HIS A 430 -4.73 -5.01 28.36
C HIS A 430 -4.44 -6.11 29.39
N PRO A 431 -4.92 -5.95 30.65
CA PRO A 431 -4.68 -6.92 31.72
C PRO A 431 -5.27 -8.30 31.42
N GLU A 432 -6.29 -8.38 30.56
CA GLU A 432 -6.91 -9.61 30.09
C GLU A 432 -5.95 -10.52 29.30
N LEU A 433 -4.88 -9.97 28.72
CA LEU A 433 -3.83 -10.74 28.05
C LEU A 433 -2.91 -11.48 29.04
N GLY A 434 -3.03 -11.20 30.34
CA GLY A 434 -2.27 -11.87 31.40
C GLY A 434 -0.86 -11.33 31.56
N GLN A 435 0.01 -12.22 32.07
CA GLN A 435 1.38 -11.88 32.44
C GLN A 435 2.38 -12.77 31.71
N ARG A 436 3.54 -12.22 31.41
CA ARG A 436 4.71 -12.94 30.92
C ARG A 436 5.66 -13.23 32.08
N HIS A 437 6.33 -14.37 31.99
CA HIS A 437 7.20 -14.93 33.05
C HIS A 437 8.63 -15.02 32.50
N PHE A 438 9.58 -14.62 33.30
CA PHE A 438 11.01 -14.71 32.99
C PHE A 438 11.84 -14.80 34.26
N LYS A 439 13.06 -15.35 34.12
CA LYS A 439 13.95 -15.57 35.28
C LYS A 439 14.75 -14.32 35.60
N PHE A 440 15.16 -14.23 36.88
CA PHE A 440 16.20 -13.33 37.36
C PHE A 440 17.26 -14.17 38.05
N GLY A 441 18.53 -13.90 37.78
CA GLY A 441 19.63 -14.66 38.37
C GLY A 441 20.89 -13.82 38.54
N LYS A 442 21.99 -14.49 38.88
CA LYS A 442 23.30 -13.87 39.08
C LYS A 442 23.82 -13.14 37.87
N SER A 443 23.60 -13.72 36.67
CA SER A 443 24.13 -13.19 35.40
C SER A 443 23.00 -12.76 34.49
N LEU A 444 23.09 -11.53 33.99
CA LEU A 444 22.10 -10.88 33.15
C LEU A 444 22.77 -10.28 31.90
N TRP A 445 21.99 -10.04 30.87
CA TRP A 445 22.36 -9.17 29.74
C TRP A 445 21.68 -7.82 29.88
N ILE A 446 22.45 -6.74 29.67
CA ILE A 446 21.96 -5.36 29.63
C ILE A 446 22.50 -4.65 28.37
N GLU A 447 21.90 -3.54 28.00
CA GLU A 447 22.44 -2.70 26.94
C GLU A 447 23.81 -2.12 27.34
N ARG A 448 24.78 -2.22 26.45
CA ARG A 448 26.10 -1.64 26.65
C ARG A 448 26.03 -0.14 26.96
N SER A 449 25.12 0.58 26.30
CA SER A 449 24.88 2.00 26.51
C SER A 449 24.25 2.36 27.85
N ASP A 450 23.87 1.36 28.65
CA ASP A 450 23.33 1.56 30.00
C ASP A 450 24.42 1.64 31.08
N TYR A 451 25.70 1.50 30.71
CA TYR A 451 26.83 1.68 31.61
C TYR A 451 27.78 2.77 31.10
N GLU A 452 28.17 3.67 32.00
CA GLU A 452 29.21 4.69 31.77
C GLU A 452 30.10 4.80 33.04
N GLU A 453 31.40 4.69 32.87
CA GLU A 453 32.32 4.84 34.00
C GLU A 453 32.41 6.31 34.47
N THR A 454 32.37 7.23 33.50
CA THR A 454 32.39 8.68 33.74
C THR A 454 31.16 9.31 33.05
N PRO A 455 29.99 9.26 33.73
CA PRO A 455 28.74 9.61 33.09
C PRO A 455 28.62 11.11 32.81
N PRO A 456 28.02 11.50 31.69
CA PRO A 456 27.67 12.89 31.42
C PRO A 456 26.55 13.36 32.36
N LYS A 457 26.41 14.68 32.49
CA LYS A 457 25.33 15.29 33.28
C LYS A 457 23.96 14.81 32.77
N GLY A 458 23.13 14.28 33.69
CA GLY A 458 21.79 13.79 33.36
C GLY A 458 21.74 12.30 33.00
N PHE A 459 22.85 11.57 33.11
CA PHE A 459 22.85 10.12 32.95
C PHE A 459 22.34 9.46 34.25
N PHE A 460 21.25 8.72 34.20
CA PHE A 460 20.61 8.10 35.36
C PHE A 460 20.68 6.56 35.34
N ARG A 461 21.60 5.98 34.55
CA ARG A 461 21.81 4.55 34.43
C ARG A 461 23.01 4.08 35.28
N LEU A 462 23.64 2.99 34.91
CA LEU A 462 24.74 2.40 35.72
C LEU A 462 26.04 3.17 35.56
N PHE A 463 26.58 3.57 36.71
CA PHE A 463 27.96 4.00 36.90
C PHE A 463 28.36 3.68 38.36
N PRO A 464 29.63 3.58 38.70
CA PRO A 464 30.06 3.19 40.07
C PRO A 464 29.38 4.03 41.17
N GLY A 465 28.70 3.36 42.08
CA GLY A 465 27.96 3.96 43.21
C GLY A 465 26.52 4.37 42.90
N ASN A 466 26.05 4.29 41.63
CA ASN A 466 24.69 4.63 41.31
C ASN A 466 23.73 3.44 41.46
N LYS A 467 22.50 3.74 41.86
CA LYS A 467 21.41 2.78 42.01
C LYS A 467 20.40 2.92 40.89
N VAL A 468 19.99 1.79 40.32
CA VAL A 468 18.96 1.70 39.31
C VAL A 468 18.00 0.57 39.57
N ARG A 469 16.78 0.66 39.01
CA ARG A 469 15.83 -0.46 39.02
C ARG A 469 15.98 -1.24 37.72
N LEU A 470 16.23 -2.51 37.84
CA LEU A 470 16.01 -3.44 36.73
C LEU A 470 14.49 -3.65 36.59
N LYS A 471 13.93 -3.31 35.45
CA LYS A 471 12.48 -3.24 35.22
C LYS A 471 11.82 -4.58 35.57
N TYR A 472 10.74 -4.55 36.33
CA TYR A 472 10.04 -5.73 36.86
C TYR A 472 10.88 -6.61 37.83
N GLY A 473 12.11 -6.25 38.09
CA GLY A 473 13.04 -6.94 38.99
C GLY A 473 13.38 -6.11 40.22
N TYR A 474 14.65 -6.09 40.57
CA TYR A 474 15.20 -5.50 41.77
C TYR A 474 15.86 -4.16 41.55
N VAL A 475 16.13 -3.43 42.63
CA VAL A 475 17.11 -2.34 42.64
C VAL A 475 18.51 -2.92 42.86
N ILE A 476 19.44 -2.44 42.05
CA ILE A 476 20.85 -2.80 42.13
C ILE A 476 21.71 -1.54 42.27
N GLU A 477 22.91 -1.70 42.90
CA GLU A 477 23.92 -0.66 42.98
C GLU A 477 25.16 -1.08 42.17
N CYS A 478 25.57 -0.26 41.22
CA CYS A 478 26.77 -0.52 40.43
C CYS A 478 28.04 -0.39 41.25
N THR A 479 28.90 -1.40 41.21
CA THR A 479 30.20 -1.41 41.91
C THR A 479 31.38 -1.16 40.98
N GLY A 480 31.20 -1.32 39.68
CA GLY A 480 32.23 -1.10 38.67
C GLY A 480 32.07 -1.94 37.41
N ALA A 481 33.16 -2.13 36.68
CA ALA A 481 33.18 -2.96 35.48
C ALA A 481 34.54 -3.62 35.27
N ILE A 482 34.53 -4.74 34.56
CA ILE A 482 35.71 -5.43 34.04
C ILE A 482 35.91 -5.03 32.60
N LYS A 483 37.18 -4.77 32.23
CA LYS A 483 37.55 -4.36 30.89
C LYS A 483 38.54 -5.33 30.25
N ASP A 484 38.51 -5.43 28.93
CA ASP A 484 39.54 -6.14 28.17
C ASP A 484 40.86 -5.36 28.09
N ALA A 485 41.87 -5.96 27.47
CA ALA A 485 43.17 -5.33 27.27
C ALA A 485 43.14 -4.03 26.42
N LYS A 486 42.04 -3.79 25.68
CA LYS A 486 41.82 -2.60 24.86
C LYS A 486 40.98 -1.54 25.59
N GLY A 487 40.56 -1.81 26.82
CA GLY A 487 39.74 -0.90 27.63
C GLY A 487 38.23 -1.00 27.36
N HIS A 488 37.76 -1.94 26.57
CA HIS A 488 36.33 -2.14 26.35
C HIS A 488 35.72 -2.87 27.54
N VAL A 489 34.55 -2.41 27.98
CA VAL A 489 33.81 -3.08 29.06
C VAL A 489 33.28 -4.43 28.58
N THR A 490 33.67 -5.49 29.27
CA THR A 490 33.22 -6.87 28.99
C THR A 490 32.18 -7.34 29.99
N GLU A 491 32.20 -6.81 31.22
CA GLU A 491 31.28 -7.17 32.29
C GLU A 491 31.07 -5.97 33.24
N VAL A 492 29.83 -5.72 33.59
CA VAL A 492 29.43 -4.74 34.63
C VAL A 492 29.17 -5.48 35.92
N LEU A 493 29.62 -4.93 37.04
CA LEU A 493 29.46 -5.51 38.38
C LEU A 493 28.47 -4.67 39.21
N ALA A 494 27.55 -5.34 39.88
CA ALA A 494 26.59 -4.67 40.75
C ALA A 494 26.25 -5.55 41.97
N GLN A 495 25.65 -4.95 42.98
CA GLN A 495 25.07 -5.63 44.15
C GLN A 495 23.56 -5.47 44.17
N LEU A 496 22.86 -6.56 44.46
CA LEU A 496 21.43 -6.57 44.70
C LEU A 496 21.12 -5.86 46.02
N ILE A 497 20.10 -5.03 46.05
CA ILE A 497 19.53 -4.48 47.26
C ILE A 497 18.34 -5.36 47.66
N PRO A 498 18.43 -6.09 48.81
CA PRO A 498 17.35 -6.97 49.25
C PRO A 498 16.01 -6.25 49.40
N ASP A 499 14.91 -6.99 49.36
CA ASP A 499 13.53 -6.52 49.58
C ASP A 499 13.05 -5.40 48.65
N THR A 500 13.67 -5.26 47.44
CA THR A 500 13.33 -4.23 46.46
C THR A 500 12.64 -4.78 45.24
N LYS A 501 12.23 -6.04 45.19
CA LYS A 501 11.59 -6.67 44.06
C LYS A 501 10.30 -5.95 43.67
N SER A 502 10.13 -5.64 42.40
CA SER A 502 8.92 -5.01 41.88
C SER A 502 7.68 -5.85 42.19
N GLY A 503 6.60 -5.21 42.63
CA GLY A 503 5.34 -5.87 42.98
C GLY A 503 5.32 -6.59 44.36
N THR A 504 6.38 -6.46 45.16
CA THR A 504 6.41 -6.99 46.55
C THR A 504 6.34 -5.86 47.58
N PRO A 505 5.93 -6.14 48.84
CA PRO A 505 6.02 -5.17 49.92
C PRO A 505 7.47 -4.68 50.09
N GLY A 506 7.66 -3.37 50.19
CA GLY A 506 9.00 -2.77 50.27
C GLY A 506 9.67 -2.46 48.94
N SER A 507 9.06 -2.80 47.82
CA SER A 507 9.63 -2.50 46.46
C SER A 507 10.03 -1.04 46.27
N ASP A 508 9.34 -0.10 46.91
CA ASP A 508 9.58 1.35 46.80
C ASP A 508 10.41 1.92 47.95
N SER A 509 10.99 1.06 48.83
CA SER A 509 11.84 1.46 49.95
C SER A 509 13.11 2.21 49.51
N VAL A 510 13.60 1.92 48.29
CA VAL A 510 14.74 2.57 47.67
C VAL A 510 14.29 3.33 46.42
N LYS A 511 14.31 4.67 46.50
CA LYS A 511 13.97 5.52 45.36
C LYS A 511 15.14 5.63 44.40
N VAL A 512 14.90 5.35 43.14
CA VAL A 512 15.88 5.46 42.04
C VAL A 512 15.28 6.27 40.87
N LYS A 513 16.15 6.96 40.15
CA LYS A 513 15.74 7.71 38.94
C LYS A 513 15.79 6.86 37.66
N GLY A 514 16.69 5.89 37.62
CA GLY A 514 16.93 5.06 36.44
C GLY A 514 16.14 3.76 36.50
N VAL A 515 15.50 3.41 35.38
CA VAL A 515 14.89 2.11 35.13
C VAL A 515 15.49 1.54 33.85
N MET A 516 15.94 0.30 33.87
CA MET A 516 16.63 -0.36 32.77
C MET A 516 15.94 -1.65 32.36
N THR A 517 16.00 -1.99 31.09
CA THR A 517 15.62 -3.30 30.55
C THR A 517 16.81 -4.27 30.62
N TRP A 518 16.51 -5.56 30.71
CA TRP A 518 17.48 -6.62 30.85
C TRP A 518 16.86 -7.96 30.46
N VAL A 519 17.68 -8.99 30.25
CA VAL A 519 17.26 -10.39 30.16
C VAL A 519 18.24 -11.28 30.93
N ALA A 520 17.73 -12.32 31.57
CA ALA A 520 18.61 -13.23 32.34
C ALA A 520 19.34 -14.20 31.41
N GLN A 521 20.63 -14.44 31.64
CA GLN A 521 21.38 -15.43 30.86
C GLN A 521 20.80 -16.85 30.99
N ALA A 522 20.09 -17.13 32.07
CA ALA A 522 19.54 -18.45 32.34
C ALA A 522 18.42 -18.88 31.40
N ASP A 523 17.65 -17.93 30.85
CA ASP A 523 16.49 -18.22 29.99
C ASP A 523 16.39 -17.29 28.76
N ALA A 524 17.34 -16.37 28.56
CA ALA A 524 17.39 -15.53 27.39
C ALA A 524 17.55 -16.34 26.10
N VAL A 525 16.87 -15.90 25.07
CA VAL A 525 16.94 -16.50 23.74
C VAL A 525 17.79 -15.62 22.83
N ALA A 526 18.79 -16.21 22.18
CA ALA A 526 19.57 -15.53 21.16
C ALA A 526 18.72 -15.34 19.91
N ALA A 527 18.71 -14.12 19.34
CA ALA A 527 17.91 -13.77 18.18
C ALA A 527 18.70 -12.89 17.21
N GLU A 528 18.49 -13.11 15.93
CA GLU A 528 18.90 -12.16 14.89
C GLU A 528 17.91 -10.99 14.88
N VAL A 529 18.42 -9.76 14.95
CA VAL A 529 17.60 -8.56 14.85
C VAL A 529 18.08 -7.72 13.68
N ARG A 530 17.16 -7.39 12.79
CA ARG A 530 17.39 -6.60 11.58
C ARG A 530 16.86 -5.19 11.81
N LEU A 531 17.77 -4.25 11.97
CA LEU A 531 17.46 -2.85 12.19
C LEU A 531 17.32 -2.16 10.83
N TYR A 532 16.11 -2.22 10.27
CA TYR A 532 15.79 -1.54 9.02
C TYR A 532 15.59 -0.04 9.25
N ASP A 533 16.05 0.76 8.30
CA ASP A 533 15.84 2.21 8.22
C ASP A 533 15.38 2.62 6.82
N ARG A 534 15.28 3.92 6.55
CA ARG A 534 14.93 4.47 5.24
C ARG A 534 15.97 4.06 4.21
N LEU A 535 15.52 3.65 3.02
CA LEU A 535 16.40 3.18 1.96
C LEU A 535 17.25 4.32 1.34
N PHE A 536 16.75 5.56 1.40
CA PHE A 536 17.40 6.73 0.84
C PHE A 536 17.70 7.78 1.90
N ASN A 537 18.83 8.49 1.73
CA ASN A 537 19.23 9.60 2.59
C ASN A 537 18.60 10.93 2.18
N GLU A 538 18.15 11.06 0.92
CA GLU A 538 17.57 12.29 0.40
C GLU A 538 16.04 12.20 0.33
N ALA A 539 15.38 13.32 0.64
CA ALA A 539 13.93 13.40 0.61
C ALA A 539 13.35 13.14 -0.79
N ASN A 540 14.04 13.60 -1.84
CA ASN A 540 13.63 13.43 -3.23
C ASN A 540 14.74 12.75 -4.04
N PRO A 541 14.87 11.42 -3.98
CA PRO A 541 15.95 10.70 -4.65
C PRO A 541 15.93 10.85 -6.17
N ASP A 542 14.75 11.11 -6.74
CA ASP A 542 14.51 11.26 -8.19
C ASP A 542 14.67 12.67 -8.74
N ALA A 543 14.88 13.68 -7.88
CA ALA A 543 14.83 15.07 -8.29
C ALA A 543 16.06 15.46 -9.13
N GLY A 544 15.83 16.32 -10.12
CA GLY A 544 16.91 17.01 -10.85
C GLY A 544 17.75 16.15 -11.77
N GLY A 545 17.26 14.98 -12.21
CA GLY A 545 18.01 14.09 -13.11
C GLY A 545 19.19 13.37 -12.46
N LYS A 546 19.26 13.35 -11.14
CA LYS A 546 20.27 12.62 -10.37
C LYS A 546 20.17 11.11 -10.62
N ASP A 547 21.29 10.42 -10.50
CA ASP A 547 21.29 8.98 -10.29
C ASP A 547 20.76 8.68 -8.89
N PHE A 548 19.54 8.16 -8.80
CA PHE A 548 18.88 7.84 -7.53
C PHE A 548 19.66 6.80 -6.69
N LEU A 549 20.50 5.97 -7.32
CA LEU A 549 21.36 5.02 -6.62
C LEU A 549 22.43 5.71 -5.76
N SER A 550 22.84 6.92 -6.13
CA SER A 550 23.78 7.72 -5.33
C SER A 550 23.18 8.22 -4.02
N CYS A 551 21.85 8.20 -3.90
CA CYS A 551 21.11 8.63 -2.71
C CYS A 551 20.81 7.47 -1.74
N LEU A 552 21.28 6.25 -2.03
CA LEU A 552 21.07 5.10 -1.15
C LEU A 552 21.70 5.31 0.23
N ASN A 553 20.97 4.93 1.27
CA ASN A 553 21.44 4.93 2.65
C ASN A 553 22.24 3.65 2.92
N PRO A 554 23.57 3.73 3.12
CA PRO A 554 24.40 2.56 3.40
C PRO A 554 24.02 1.89 4.74
N ASP A 555 23.44 2.64 5.68
CA ASP A 555 23.03 2.18 6.98
C ASP A 555 21.54 1.76 7.03
N SER A 556 20.91 1.60 5.87
CA SER A 556 19.48 1.22 5.78
C SER A 556 19.15 -0.15 6.36
N LEU A 557 20.15 -1.00 6.59
CA LEU A 557 20.03 -2.30 7.25
C LEU A 557 21.27 -2.59 8.08
N LYS A 558 21.06 -2.81 9.39
CA LYS A 558 22.08 -3.35 10.30
C LYS A 558 21.55 -4.66 10.90
N VAL A 559 22.30 -5.74 10.70
CA VAL A 559 21.99 -7.05 11.29
C VAL A 559 22.83 -7.23 12.55
N ILE A 560 22.17 -7.56 13.65
CA ILE A 560 22.80 -7.75 14.97
C ILE A 560 22.35 -9.04 15.63
N GLN A 561 23.16 -9.54 16.57
CA GLN A 561 22.78 -10.59 17.49
C GLN A 561 22.31 -9.96 18.79
N ALA A 562 21.12 -10.32 19.22
CA ALA A 562 20.47 -9.80 20.41
C ALA A 562 20.09 -10.93 21.35
N TYR A 563 19.75 -10.59 22.59
CA TYR A 563 19.09 -11.49 23.52
C TYR A 563 17.70 -10.97 23.87
N VAL A 564 16.72 -11.86 23.84
CA VAL A 564 15.31 -11.53 24.07
C VAL A 564 14.71 -12.41 25.16
N GLU A 565 13.56 -11.99 25.70
CA GLU A 565 12.80 -12.78 26.67
C GLU A 565 12.42 -14.16 26.14
N PRO A 566 12.32 -15.19 26.99
CA PRO A 566 12.09 -16.58 26.57
C PRO A 566 10.77 -16.77 25.83
N ALA A 567 9.73 -15.99 26.12
CA ALA A 567 8.43 -16.07 25.45
C ALA A 567 8.50 -15.82 23.94
N LEU A 568 9.54 -15.11 23.45
CA LEU A 568 9.69 -14.79 22.04
C LEU A 568 10.17 -15.97 21.19
N ALA A 569 10.72 -17.03 21.82
CA ALA A 569 11.13 -18.25 21.12
C ALA A 569 9.95 -19.03 20.50
N SER A 570 8.74 -18.86 21.03
CA SER A 570 7.52 -19.53 20.56
C SER A 570 6.59 -18.60 19.78
N SER A 571 7.11 -17.51 19.25
CA SER A 571 6.33 -16.58 18.42
C SER A 571 5.94 -17.21 17.09
N SER A 572 4.91 -16.69 16.47
CA SER A 572 4.57 -17.00 15.08
C SER A 572 5.15 -15.95 14.12
N PRO A 573 5.44 -16.32 12.87
CA PRO A 573 5.70 -15.32 11.83
C PRO A 573 4.63 -14.22 11.82
N ASP A 574 5.02 -13.00 11.51
CA ASP A 574 4.17 -11.78 11.54
C ASP A 574 3.72 -11.34 12.95
N ALA A 575 4.06 -12.03 14.04
CA ALA A 575 3.78 -11.56 15.40
C ALA A 575 4.54 -10.25 15.70
N LYS A 576 3.84 -9.29 16.29
CA LYS A 576 4.35 -7.93 16.52
C LYS A 576 4.58 -7.66 17.98
N PHE A 577 5.72 -7.01 18.28
CA PHE A 577 6.18 -6.71 19.62
C PHE A 577 6.62 -5.26 19.74
N GLN A 578 6.44 -4.68 20.90
CA GLN A 578 7.24 -3.54 21.30
C GLN A 578 8.41 -4.06 22.13
N PHE A 579 9.63 -3.98 21.61
CA PHE A 579 10.82 -4.12 22.44
C PHE A 579 10.97 -2.85 23.26
N GLU A 580 10.75 -3.00 24.56
CA GLU A 580 10.67 -1.88 25.49
C GLU A 580 11.93 -1.01 25.39
N ARG A 581 11.75 0.31 25.22
CA ARG A 581 12.78 1.34 24.98
C ARG A 581 13.33 1.39 23.53
N HIS A 582 13.15 0.36 22.70
CA HIS A 582 13.79 0.29 21.37
C HIS A 582 12.84 0.63 20.22
N GLY A 583 11.62 0.13 20.24
CA GLY A 583 10.67 0.33 19.14
C GLY A 583 9.77 -0.86 18.91
N TYR A 584 9.17 -0.89 17.72
CA TYR A 584 8.28 -1.96 17.30
C TYR A 584 9.02 -2.91 16.36
N PHE A 585 8.80 -4.21 16.58
CA PHE A 585 9.45 -5.29 15.86
C PHE A 585 8.41 -6.33 15.42
N VAL A 586 8.71 -7.03 14.35
CA VAL A 586 7.90 -8.14 13.83
C VAL A 586 8.77 -9.38 13.69
N ALA A 587 8.27 -10.54 14.08
CA ALA A 587 8.89 -11.81 13.74
C ALA A 587 8.86 -11.97 12.21
N ASP A 588 10.03 -12.13 11.56
CA ASP A 588 10.13 -12.13 10.11
C ASP A 588 9.25 -13.24 9.52
N ARG A 589 8.44 -12.90 8.54
CA ARG A 589 7.44 -13.83 8.02
C ARG A 589 8.04 -15.02 7.26
N LEU A 590 9.28 -14.90 6.77
CA LEU A 590 9.97 -15.92 5.97
C LEU A 590 11.09 -16.62 6.73
N ASP A 591 11.85 -15.85 7.52
CA ASP A 591 13.10 -16.31 8.11
C ASP A 591 12.98 -16.66 9.59
N TYR A 592 11.86 -16.32 10.25
CA TYR A 592 11.64 -16.67 11.65
C TYR A 592 11.37 -18.17 11.81
N ALA A 593 12.11 -18.80 12.71
CA ALA A 593 11.83 -20.13 13.22
C ALA A 593 12.08 -20.18 14.74
N CYS A 594 11.46 -21.13 15.44
CA CYS A 594 11.57 -21.23 16.91
C CYS A 594 13.00 -21.49 17.38
N ASP A 595 13.81 -22.19 16.60
CA ASP A 595 15.24 -22.47 16.83
C ASP A 595 16.16 -21.38 16.26
N LYS A 596 15.62 -20.47 15.44
CA LYS A 596 16.32 -19.33 14.86
C LYS A 596 15.41 -18.11 14.84
N PRO A 597 15.14 -17.46 15.97
CA PRO A 597 14.31 -16.26 15.99
C PRO A 597 14.94 -15.11 15.19
N VAL A 598 14.15 -14.53 14.29
CA VAL A 598 14.54 -13.38 13.47
C VAL A 598 13.48 -12.29 13.61
N PHE A 599 13.89 -11.09 14.00
CA PHE A 599 12.99 -9.95 14.18
C PHE A 599 13.40 -8.77 13.32
N ASN A 600 12.46 -8.19 12.62
CA ASN A 600 12.64 -6.97 11.82
C ASN A 600 12.14 -5.76 12.60
N ARG A 601 12.93 -4.68 12.64
CA ARG A 601 12.46 -3.40 13.16
C ARG A 601 11.43 -2.80 12.22
N CYS A 602 10.20 -2.60 12.72
CA CYS A 602 9.13 -1.92 12.00
C CYS A 602 9.39 -0.40 11.99
N THR A 603 9.48 0.18 13.19
CA THR A 603 9.75 1.61 13.43
C THR A 603 10.26 1.83 14.87
N GLY A 604 10.90 2.96 15.13
CA GLY A 604 11.27 3.38 16.49
C GLY A 604 10.06 3.87 17.30
N LEU A 605 10.25 4.09 18.61
CA LEU A 605 9.21 4.69 19.48
C LEU A 605 8.92 6.15 19.12
N LYS A 606 9.91 6.83 18.54
CA LYS A 606 9.82 8.22 18.10
C LYS A 606 10.50 8.33 16.74
N ASP A 607 10.14 9.35 15.98
CA ASP A 607 10.92 9.73 14.82
C ASP A 607 12.24 10.35 15.30
N THR A 608 13.35 9.68 14.98
CA THR A 608 14.71 10.13 15.31
C THR A 608 15.52 10.45 14.05
N TRP A 609 14.88 10.49 12.89
CA TRP A 609 15.55 10.82 11.63
C TRP A 609 16.03 12.28 11.68
N SER A 610 17.35 12.46 11.71
CA SER A 610 17.96 13.79 11.62
C SER A 610 17.99 14.23 10.16
N LYS A 611 17.40 15.40 9.88
CA LYS A 611 17.45 16.04 8.57
C LYS A 611 18.84 16.52 8.23
#